data_2ac95405a905a90f588725871962c110
#
_entry.id   2ac95405a905a90f588725871962c110
#
_cell.length_a   1.000
_cell.length_b   1.000
_cell.length_c   1.000
_cell.angle_alpha   90.00
_cell.angle_beta   90.00
_cell.angle_gamma   90.00
#
_symmetry.space_group_name_H-M   'P 1'
#
loop_
_entity.id
_entity.type
_entity.pdbx_description
1 polymer ?
#
loop_
_entity_poly.entity_id
_entity_poly.type
_entity_poly.pdbx_seq_one_letter_code
_entity_poly.pdbx_strand_id
1 'polypeptide(L)'
;MKPKASDWYKKIWTLDIKNMSWVENTSNEVDYLIDLCKLKGTERILDLACGYGRHALEFARHGYEVVGVDITEIYIEDTKKSAKEMGLTNVSFLCSDIRDVAFYDEFDVVLNLADGAIGYLENEEENLKIFDIICRALKDGGQHVCDLVCGDYAEAHFPVKLWEAGEHAVSLSEFDWNPDTRIMMFGNQDFAYGETMSKPEITEGDPTRVYTLAEIKEIMEKRGMELIEAFAGYTKIPASQHDFQMLVHSRKRMAAEV
;
A
#
# COMPACT_ATOMS: atom_id res chain seq x y z
N MET A 1 10.65 -11.44 -17.71
CA MET A 1 10.72 -12.30 -16.47
C MET A 1 9.62 -13.34 -16.50
N LYS A 2 9.78 -14.48 -15.81
CA LYS A 2 8.68 -15.43 -15.57
C LYS A 2 7.85 -14.96 -14.39
N PRO A 3 6.51 -15.08 -14.42
CA PRO A 3 5.70 -14.74 -13.25
C PRO A 3 5.91 -15.75 -12.12
N LYS A 4 6.03 -15.29 -10.89
CA LYS A 4 5.89 -16.13 -9.71
C LYS A 4 4.46 -16.68 -9.62
N ALA A 5 4.23 -17.65 -8.73
CA ALA A 5 2.89 -18.21 -8.50
C ALA A 5 1.90 -17.11 -8.07
N SER A 6 0.59 -17.29 -8.36
CA SER A 6 -0.43 -16.28 -8.06
C SER A 6 -0.61 -15.97 -6.57
N ASP A 7 -0.09 -16.83 -5.68
CA ASP A 7 -0.08 -16.65 -4.22
C ASP A 7 1.28 -16.16 -3.67
N TRP A 8 2.13 -15.60 -4.53
CA TRP A 8 3.47 -15.15 -4.20
C TRP A 8 3.51 -14.21 -2.99
N TYR A 9 2.56 -13.29 -2.92
CA TYR A 9 2.43 -12.29 -1.86
C TYR A 9 2.22 -12.87 -0.45
N LYS A 10 1.87 -14.17 -0.35
CA LYS A 10 1.73 -14.88 0.93
C LYS A 10 3.06 -15.45 1.45
N LYS A 11 4.13 -15.41 0.68
CA LYS A 11 5.34 -16.22 0.92
C LYS A 11 6.65 -15.46 0.96
N ILE A 12 6.71 -14.25 0.39
CA ILE A 12 7.99 -13.57 0.15
C ILE A 12 8.41 -12.63 1.29
N TRP A 13 7.52 -12.32 2.20
CA TRP A 13 7.73 -11.26 3.18
C TRP A 13 8.62 -11.69 4.33
N THR A 14 9.69 -10.91 4.58
CA THR A 14 10.59 -11.07 5.73
C THR A 14 10.75 -9.75 6.45
N LEU A 15 11.28 -9.78 7.69
CA LEU A 15 11.54 -8.55 8.46
C LEU A 15 12.67 -7.68 7.89
N ASP A 16 13.39 -8.16 6.88
CA ASP A 16 14.41 -7.37 6.18
C ASP A 16 13.83 -6.14 5.48
N ILE A 17 12.52 -6.14 5.20
CA ILE A 17 11.79 -4.97 4.68
C ILE A 17 11.98 -3.72 5.56
N LYS A 18 12.25 -3.88 6.85
CA LYS A 18 12.52 -2.76 7.77
C LYS A 18 13.80 -1.98 7.44
N ASN A 19 14.69 -2.58 6.66
CA ASN A 19 15.98 -2.00 6.27
C ASN A 19 15.91 -1.27 4.92
N MET A 20 14.73 -1.20 4.29
CA MET A 20 14.55 -0.52 3.02
C MET A 20 14.55 1.00 3.19
N SER A 21 15.13 1.73 2.24
CA SER A 21 15.30 3.19 2.29
C SER A 21 13.98 3.96 2.43
N TRP A 22 12.91 3.49 1.78
CA TRP A 22 11.59 4.13 1.82
C TRP A 22 10.90 4.04 3.19
N VAL A 23 11.35 3.17 4.09
CA VAL A 23 10.80 3.03 5.46
C VAL A 23 11.16 4.22 6.36
N GLU A 24 12.27 4.89 6.09
CA GLU A 24 12.80 5.98 6.92
C GLU A 24 11.86 7.20 6.98
N ASN A 25 10.99 7.38 6.00
CA ASN A 25 10.08 8.52 5.88
C ASN A 25 8.75 8.35 6.62
N THR A 26 8.53 7.26 7.35
CA THR A 26 7.22 6.91 7.96
C THR A 26 6.59 8.05 8.76
N SER A 27 7.37 8.76 9.58
CA SER A 27 6.82 9.87 10.39
C SER A 27 6.32 11.03 9.51
N ASN A 28 7.08 11.40 8.49
CA ASN A 28 6.68 12.46 7.55
C ASN A 28 5.46 12.06 6.72
N GLU A 29 5.36 10.77 6.35
CA GLU A 29 4.20 10.22 5.64
C GLU A 29 2.93 10.30 6.49
N VAL A 30 3.02 9.94 7.77
CA VAL A 30 1.89 10.03 8.70
C VAL A 30 1.48 11.47 8.94
N ASP A 31 2.41 12.39 9.14
CA ASP A 31 2.14 13.82 9.30
C ASP A 31 1.43 14.37 8.04
N TYR A 32 1.89 13.97 6.85
CA TYR A 32 1.24 14.33 5.59
C TYR A 32 -0.20 13.81 5.52
N LEU A 33 -0.45 12.55 5.89
CA LEU A 33 -1.79 11.94 5.88
C LEU A 33 -2.73 12.60 6.89
N ILE A 34 -2.24 12.97 8.07
CA ILE A 34 -2.99 13.73 9.07
C ILE A 34 -3.45 15.09 8.48
N ASP A 35 -2.54 15.82 7.82
CA ASP A 35 -2.85 17.11 7.17
C ASP A 35 -3.82 16.92 5.99
N LEU A 36 -3.57 15.93 5.13
CA LEU A 36 -4.38 15.61 3.95
C LEU A 36 -5.84 15.30 4.34
N CYS A 37 -6.02 14.40 5.28
CA CYS A 37 -7.35 13.98 5.75
C CYS A 37 -7.93 14.95 6.78
N LYS A 38 -7.21 15.98 7.21
CA LYS A 38 -7.61 16.98 8.24
C LYS A 38 -8.07 16.31 9.54
N LEU A 39 -7.29 15.33 10.00
CA LEU A 39 -7.62 14.55 11.18
C LEU A 39 -7.49 15.39 12.45
N LYS A 40 -8.34 15.10 13.46
CA LYS A 40 -8.47 15.88 14.70
C LYS A 40 -8.00 15.13 15.95
N GLY A 41 -7.57 13.86 15.81
CA GLY A 41 -7.11 13.03 16.92
C GLY A 41 -8.18 12.15 17.55
N THR A 42 -9.37 12.08 16.96
CA THR A 42 -10.50 11.27 17.45
C THR A 42 -10.94 10.20 16.46
N GLU A 43 -10.34 10.20 15.29
CA GLU A 43 -10.67 9.29 14.20
C GLU A 43 -10.18 7.88 14.49
N ARG A 44 -10.97 6.89 14.09
CA ARG A 44 -10.61 5.49 14.10
C ARG A 44 -10.09 5.09 12.73
N ILE A 45 -8.89 4.54 12.67
CA ILE A 45 -8.15 4.26 11.44
C ILE A 45 -8.03 2.75 11.24
N LEU A 46 -8.26 2.28 10.02
CA LEU A 46 -7.97 0.93 9.56
C LEU A 46 -6.79 0.97 8.60
N ASP A 47 -5.73 0.23 8.90
CA ASP A 47 -4.57 0.04 8.02
C ASP A 47 -4.66 -1.37 7.42
N LEU A 48 -5.15 -1.47 6.16
CA LEU A 48 -5.35 -2.73 5.44
C LEU A 48 -4.07 -3.11 4.68
N ALA A 49 -3.62 -4.34 4.86
CA ALA A 49 -2.32 -4.83 4.46
C ALA A 49 -1.19 -4.00 5.10
N CYS A 50 -1.28 -3.84 6.43
CA CYS A 50 -0.42 -2.94 7.20
C CYS A 50 1.06 -3.36 7.25
N GLY A 51 1.41 -4.52 6.72
CA GLY A 51 2.75 -5.08 6.83
C GLY A 51 3.19 -5.23 8.29
N TYR A 52 4.43 -4.84 8.58
CA TYR A 52 4.93 -4.81 9.95
C TYR A 52 4.47 -3.56 10.75
N GLY A 53 3.40 -2.91 10.31
CA GLY A 53 2.65 -1.90 11.07
C GLY A 53 3.33 -0.55 11.24
N ARG A 54 4.26 -0.14 10.38
CA ARG A 54 5.00 1.13 10.53
C ARG A 54 4.08 2.35 10.62
N HIS A 55 3.09 2.45 9.74
CA HIS A 55 2.11 3.52 9.76
C HIS A 55 1.14 3.40 10.93
N ALA A 56 0.60 2.20 11.17
CA ALA A 56 -0.33 1.95 12.27
C ALA A 56 0.28 2.31 13.63
N LEU A 57 1.54 1.95 13.88
CA LEU A 57 2.27 2.30 15.11
C LEU A 57 2.49 3.81 15.22
N GLU A 58 2.84 4.47 14.12
CA GLU A 58 3.08 5.91 14.13
C GLU A 58 1.78 6.70 14.33
N PHE A 59 0.67 6.35 13.68
CA PHE A 59 -0.64 6.92 13.99
C PHE A 59 -1.05 6.71 15.45
N ALA A 60 -0.78 5.53 16.01
CA ALA A 60 -1.06 5.27 17.41
C ALA A 60 -0.21 6.15 18.36
N ARG A 61 1.05 6.47 18.00
CA ARG A 61 1.89 7.44 18.72
C ARG A 61 1.29 8.85 18.70
N HIS A 62 0.62 9.22 17.62
CA HIS A 62 -0.14 10.48 17.51
C HIS A 62 -1.48 10.45 18.27
N GLY A 63 -1.83 9.32 18.90
CA GLY A 63 -3.01 9.19 19.75
C GLY A 63 -4.27 8.66 19.07
N TYR A 64 -4.21 8.31 17.77
CA TYR A 64 -5.35 7.74 17.06
C TYR A 64 -5.63 6.29 17.50
N GLU A 65 -6.89 5.87 17.42
CA GLU A 65 -7.26 4.46 17.55
C GLU A 65 -7.03 3.75 16.21
N VAL A 66 -6.18 2.73 16.20
CA VAL A 66 -5.77 2.06 14.96
C VAL A 66 -6.01 0.56 15.01
N VAL A 67 -6.51 0.02 13.90
CA VAL A 67 -6.57 -1.43 13.65
C VAL A 67 -5.71 -1.71 12.42
N GLY A 68 -4.67 -2.54 12.56
CA GLY A 68 -3.86 -3.04 11.46
C GLY A 68 -4.24 -4.47 11.09
N VAL A 69 -4.33 -4.76 9.80
CA VAL A 69 -4.60 -6.11 9.28
C VAL A 69 -3.54 -6.49 8.27
N ASP A 70 -2.91 -7.64 8.46
CA ASP A 70 -2.00 -8.22 7.49
C ASP A 70 -2.07 -9.76 7.52
N ILE A 71 -1.78 -10.39 6.38
CA ILE A 71 -1.79 -11.84 6.24
C ILE A 71 -0.51 -12.49 6.79
N THR A 72 0.56 -11.71 6.94
CA THR A 72 1.91 -12.19 7.27
C THR A 72 2.08 -12.31 8.78
N GLU A 73 2.07 -13.51 9.29
CA GLU A 73 2.11 -13.80 10.74
C GLU A 73 3.34 -13.18 11.43
N ILE A 74 4.54 -13.32 10.83
CA ILE A 74 5.78 -12.77 11.39
C ILE A 74 5.73 -11.23 11.52
N TYR A 75 5.03 -10.54 10.62
CA TYR A 75 4.82 -9.11 10.70
C TYR A 75 3.93 -8.74 11.87
N ILE A 76 2.80 -9.45 12.00
CA ILE A 76 1.83 -9.20 13.07
C ILE A 76 2.40 -9.51 14.46
N GLU A 77 3.20 -10.56 14.60
CA GLU A 77 3.90 -10.87 15.84
C GLU A 77 4.90 -9.78 16.23
N ASP A 78 5.74 -9.36 15.28
CA ASP A 78 6.73 -8.29 15.47
C ASP A 78 6.08 -6.95 15.81
N THR A 79 5.01 -6.60 15.11
CA THR A 79 4.26 -5.36 15.35
C THR A 79 3.60 -5.33 16.72
N LYS A 80 2.97 -6.43 17.16
CA LYS A 80 2.40 -6.56 18.52
C LYS A 80 3.47 -6.39 19.60
N LYS A 81 4.66 -6.95 19.36
CA LYS A 81 5.80 -6.77 20.26
C LYS A 81 6.23 -5.31 20.29
N SER A 82 6.39 -4.67 19.14
CA SER A 82 6.78 -3.26 19.01
C SER A 82 5.77 -2.34 19.72
N ALA A 83 4.47 -2.54 19.51
CA ALA A 83 3.42 -1.77 20.18
C ALA A 83 3.53 -1.87 21.73
N LYS A 84 3.78 -3.09 22.22
CA LYS A 84 3.96 -3.31 23.68
C LYS A 84 5.21 -2.62 24.22
N GLU A 85 6.33 -2.69 23.49
CA GLU A 85 7.60 -2.05 23.86
C GLU A 85 7.46 -0.52 23.88
N MET A 86 6.67 0.03 22.96
CA MET A 86 6.35 1.47 22.90
C MET A 86 5.28 1.90 23.91
N GLY A 87 4.66 0.97 24.63
CA GLY A 87 3.59 1.26 25.58
C GLY A 87 2.27 1.72 24.95
N LEU A 88 2.05 1.40 23.68
CA LEU A 88 0.81 1.77 22.97
C LEU A 88 -0.34 0.84 23.34
N THR A 89 -1.48 1.42 23.68
CA THR A 89 -2.72 0.69 24.07
C THR A 89 -3.89 0.98 23.11
N ASN A 90 -3.71 1.92 22.20
CA ASN A 90 -4.68 2.41 21.23
C ASN A 90 -4.49 1.80 19.82
N VAL A 91 -3.74 0.72 19.71
CA VAL A 91 -3.53 -0.01 18.46
C VAL A 91 -3.75 -1.51 18.67
N SER A 92 -4.37 -2.15 17.69
CA SER A 92 -4.57 -3.59 17.65
C SER A 92 -4.22 -4.16 16.28
N PHE A 93 -3.79 -5.43 16.24
CA PHE A 93 -3.35 -6.08 15.02
C PHE A 93 -4.01 -7.45 14.84
N LEU A 94 -4.52 -7.68 13.64
CA LEU A 94 -5.17 -8.92 13.22
C LEU A 94 -4.35 -9.59 12.12
N CYS A 95 -3.94 -10.84 12.34
CA CYS A 95 -3.36 -11.68 11.30
C CYS A 95 -4.51 -12.32 10.52
N SER A 96 -4.78 -11.82 9.32
CA SER A 96 -5.90 -12.29 8.48
C SER A 96 -5.67 -11.88 7.02
N ASP A 97 -6.20 -12.66 6.11
CA ASP A 97 -6.44 -12.16 4.74
C ASP A 97 -7.41 -10.98 4.83
N ILE A 98 -7.08 -9.88 4.17
CA ILE A 98 -7.92 -8.67 4.19
C ILE A 98 -9.32 -8.92 3.63
N ARG A 99 -9.51 -9.96 2.81
CA ARG A 99 -10.80 -10.38 2.26
C ARG A 99 -11.72 -11.01 3.28
N ASP A 100 -11.18 -11.55 4.37
CA ASP A 100 -11.92 -12.27 5.40
C ASP A 100 -12.37 -11.36 6.57
N VAL A 101 -11.97 -10.08 6.59
CA VAL A 101 -12.38 -9.17 7.65
C VAL A 101 -13.83 -8.71 7.48
N ALA A 102 -14.54 -8.57 8.60
CA ALA A 102 -15.97 -8.21 8.64
C ALA A 102 -16.18 -6.89 9.38
N PHE A 103 -15.61 -5.80 8.84
CA PHE A 103 -15.83 -4.45 9.33
C PHE A 103 -16.97 -3.76 8.56
N TYR A 104 -17.83 -3.02 9.26
CA TYR A 104 -19.01 -2.37 8.70
C TYR A 104 -19.22 -1.01 9.34
N ASP A 105 -19.02 0.08 8.58
CA ASP A 105 -19.25 1.46 9.03
C ASP A 105 -18.55 1.81 10.37
N GLU A 106 -17.31 1.34 10.53
CA GLU A 106 -16.57 1.47 11.78
C GLU A 106 -15.46 2.52 11.75
N PHE A 107 -14.89 2.80 10.57
CA PHE A 107 -13.68 3.59 10.46
C PHE A 107 -13.93 4.94 9.81
N ASP A 108 -13.27 5.95 10.34
CA ASP A 108 -13.26 7.30 9.78
C ASP A 108 -12.26 7.39 8.63
N VAL A 109 -11.18 6.57 8.70
CA VAL A 109 -10.16 6.46 7.66
C VAL A 109 -9.80 5.00 7.43
N VAL A 110 -9.65 4.62 6.15
CA VAL A 110 -9.05 3.36 5.71
C VAL A 110 -7.80 3.66 4.88
N LEU A 111 -6.72 2.97 5.16
CA LEU A 111 -5.44 3.13 4.49
C LEU A 111 -5.06 1.83 3.76
N ASN A 112 -4.53 1.96 2.54
CA ASN A 112 -3.83 0.93 1.80
C ASN A 112 -2.53 1.55 1.27
N LEU A 113 -1.48 1.51 2.10
CA LEU A 113 -0.22 2.20 1.82
C LEU A 113 0.87 1.23 1.35
N ALA A 114 1.84 1.74 0.61
CA ALA A 114 2.90 0.94 -0.03
C ALA A 114 2.28 -0.23 -0.82
N ASP A 115 1.47 0.10 -1.82
CA ASP A 115 0.60 -0.75 -2.64
C ASP A 115 -0.59 -1.39 -1.89
N GLY A 116 -0.53 -1.61 -0.57
CA GLY A 116 -1.64 -2.08 0.27
C GLY A 116 -2.34 -3.33 -0.26
N ALA A 117 -1.59 -4.25 -0.88
CA ALA A 117 -2.03 -5.45 -1.57
C ALA A 117 -2.94 -5.22 -2.81
N ILE A 118 -3.20 -3.97 -3.20
CA ILE A 118 -4.00 -3.66 -4.38
C ILE A 118 -3.23 -4.08 -5.65
N GLY A 119 -3.82 -4.99 -6.41
CA GLY A 119 -3.18 -5.55 -7.60
C GLY A 119 -2.36 -6.82 -7.38
N TYR A 120 -2.17 -7.26 -6.14
CA TYR A 120 -1.37 -8.45 -5.80
C TYR A 120 -2.14 -9.76 -5.90
N LEU A 121 -3.48 -9.70 -5.81
CA LEU A 121 -4.29 -10.88 -5.66
C LEU A 121 -4.41 -11.68 -6.97
N GLU A 122 -4.91 -12.88 -6.86
CA GLU A 122 -4.84 -13.94 -7.88
C GLU A 122 -5.43 -13.53 -9.25
N ASN A 123 -6.38 -12.59 -9.26
CA ASN A 123 -7.04 -12.08 -10.46
C ASN A 123 -7.77 -10.76 -10.17
N GLU A 124 -8.33 -10.15 -11.22
CA GLU A 124 -9.05 -8.86 -11.13
C GLU A 124 -10.25 -8.90 -10.17
N GLU A 125 -11.03 -9.98 -10.18
CA GLU A 125 -12.19 -10.12 -9.29
C GLU A 125 -11.77 -10.07 -7.82
N GLU A 126 -10.68 -10.77 -7.47
CA GLU A 126 -10.14 -10.76 -6.11
C GLU A 126 -9.58 -9.39 -5.72
N ASN A 127 -8.86 -8.72 -6.63
CA ASN A 127 -8.38 -7.36 -6.39
C ASN A 127 -9.53 -6.37 -6.15
N LEU A 128 -10.61 -6.48 -6.91
CA LEU A 128 -11.78 -5.60 -6.75
C LEU A 128 -12.49 -5.78 -5.40
N LYS A 129 -12.40 -6.97 -4.76
CA LYS A 129 -12.94 -7.19 -3.40
C LYS A 129 -12.29 -6.29 -2.35
N ILE A 130 -11.02 -5.91 -2.55
CA ILE A 130 -10.35 -4.96 -1.62
C ILE A 130 -11.12 -3.65 -1.55
N PHE A 131 -11.54 -3.12 -2.69
CA PHE A 131 -12.31 -1.87 -2.75
C PHE A 131 -13.73 -2.01 -2.15
N ASP A 132 -14.34 -3.20 -2.26
CA ASP A 132 -15.62 -3.49 -1.60
C ASP A 132 -15.46 -3.47 -0.07
N ILE A 133 -14.36 -4.03 0.44
CA ILE A 133 -14.04 -4.04 1.87
C ILE A 133 -13.76 -2.64 2.39
N ILE A 134 -12.98 -1.84 1.65
CA ILE A 134 -12.70 -0.44 1.98
C ILE A 134 -14.02 0.33 2.15
N CYS A 135 -14.88 0.27 1.12
CA CYS A 135 -16.16 0.97 1.16
C CYS A 135 -17.06 0.52 2.32
N ARG A 136 -17.10 -0.79 2.58
CA ARG A 136 -17.90 -1.38 3.66
C ARG A 136 -17.39 -1.00 5.05
N ALA A 137 -16.08 -0.96 5.24
CA ALA A 137 -15.45 -0.63 6.52
C ALA A 137 -15.59 0.85 6.90
N LEU A 138 -15.64 1.74 5.90
CA LEU A 138 -15.78 3.17 6.09
C LEU A 138 -17.17 3.57 6.58
N LYS A 139 -17.22 4.48 7.55
CA LYS A 139 -18.40 5.26 7.88
C LYS A 139 -18.82 6.14 6.69
N ASP A 140 -20.08 6.59 6.67
CA ASP A 140 -20.51 7.61 5.72
C ASP A 140 -19.67 8.89 5.87
N GLY A 141 -19.17 9.42 4.77
CA GLY A 141 -18.22 10.53 4.75
C GLY A 141 -16.79 10.16 5.15
N GLY A 142 -16.53 8.90 5.49
CA GLY A 142 -15.19 8.39 5.82
C GLY A 142 -14.25 8.43 4.61
N GLN A 143 -12.95 8.53 4.88
CA GLN A 143 -11.92 8.80 3.87
C GLN A 143 -11.07 7.54 3.62
N HIS A 144 -10.62 7.38 2.38
CA HIS A 144 -9.67 6.34 2.01
C HIS A 144 -8.46 6.95 1.34
N VAL A 145 -7.28 6.47 1.72
CA VAL A 145 -6.02 6.83 1.05
C VAL A 145 -5.30 5.56 0.64
N CYS A 146 -4.92 5.47 -0.62
CA CYS A 146 -4.02 4.42 -1.10
C CYS A 146 -2.82 5.00 -1.85
N ASP A 147 -1.69 4.33 -1.72
CA ASP A 147 -0.41 4.67 -2.32
C ASP A 147 -0.01 3.51 -3.24
N LEU A 148 0.00 3.76 -4.55
CA LEU A 148 0.09 2.73 -5.60
C LEU A 148 1.12 3.11 -6.66
N VAL A 149 1.65 2.09 -7.35
CA VAL A 149 2.34 2.33 -8.64
C VAL A 149 1.35 2.93 -9.63
N CYS A 150 1.73 4.04 -10.25
CA CYS A 150 0.88 4.78 -11.20
C CYS A 150 0.78 4.03 -12.54
N GLY A 151 -0.43 3.61 -12.91
CA GLY A 151 -0.68 2.91 -14.16
C GLY A 151 -0.41 3.77 -15.40
N ASP A 152 -0.66 5.07 -15.31
CA ASP A 152 -0.35 6.02 -16.38
C ASP A 152 1.17 6.14 -16.61
N TYR A 153 1.97 6.07 -15.52
CA TYR A 153 3.42 5.99 -15.62
C TYR A 153 3.87 4.66 -16.24
N ALA A 154 3.30 3.54 -15.79
CA ALA A 154 3.65 2.22 -16.30
C ALA A 154 3.41 2.09 -17.81
N GLU A 155 2.27 2.59 -18.31
CA GLU A 155 1.97 2.62 -19.75
C GLU A 155 2.98 3.45 -20.56
N ALA A 156 3.47 4.55 -19.99
CA ALA A 156 4.37 5.47 -20.69
C ALA A 156 5.85 5.06 -20.63
N HIS A 157 6.28 4.33 -19.58
CA HIS A 157 7.70 4.16 -19.29
C HIS A 157 8.17 2.72 -19.18
N PHE A 158 7.28 1.76 -18.90
CA PHE A 158 7.72 0.36 -18.80
C PHE A 158 7.89 -0.30 -20.18
N PRO A 159 8.80 -1.26 -20.34
CA PRO A 159 9.68 -1.81 -19.30
C PRO A 159 10.83 -0.87 -18.94
N VAL A 160 11.27 -0.91 -17.69
CA VAL A 160 12.38 -0.09 -17.19
C VAL A 160 13.27 -0.88 -16.21
N LYS A 161 14.55 -0.51 -16.18
CA LYS A 161 15.51 -1.00 -15.19
C LYS A 161 16.01 0.18 -14.39
N LEU A 162 15.91 0.08 -13.08
CA LEU A 162 16.30 1.12 -12.14
C LEU A 162 17.35 0.58 -11.17
N TRP A 163 18.07 1.47 -10.55
CA TRP A 163 18.93 1.14 -9.45
C TRP A 163 18.80 2.18 -8.33
N GLU A 164 18.98 1.73 -7.11
CA GLU A 164 18.96 2.58 -5.94
C GLU A 164 20.12 2.21 -5.01
N ALA A 165 20.80 3.23 -4.46
CA ALA A 165 21.84 3.05 -3.46
C ALA A 165 21.24 3.27 -2.08
N GLY A 166 21.03 2.20 -1.34
CA GLY A 166 20.68 2.23 0.08
C GLY A 166 21.92 2.41 0.97
N GLU A 167 21.73 2.37 2.29
CA GLU A 167 22.84 2.49 3.25
C GLU A 167 23.81 1.31 3.21
N HIS A 168 23.31 0.10 2.92
CA HIS A 168 24.08 -1.15 3.01
C HIS A 168 24.26 -1.90 1.69
N ALA A 169 23.48 -1.56 0.67
CA ALA A 169 23.44 -2.28 -0.60
C ALA A 169 23.03 -1.37 -1.76
N VAL A 170 23.35 -1.82 -2.99
CA VAL A 170 22.72 -1.33 -4.22
C VAL A 170 21.67 -2.33 -4.65
N SER A 171 20.45 -1.86 -4.85
CA SER A 171 19.32 -2.62 -5.42
C SER A 171 19.22 -2.37 -6.91
N LEU A 172 19.18 -3.43 -7.69
CA LEU A 172 18.86 -3.41 -9.11
C LEU A 172 17.44 -3.93 -9.30
N SER A 173 16.55 -3.08 -9.83
CA SER A 173 15.14 -3.40 -10.04
C SER A 173 14.81 -3.46 -11.53
N GLU A 174 14.05 -4.47 -11.93
CA GLU A 174 13.50 -4.59 -13.28
C GLU A 174 11.97 -4.59 -13.21
N PHE A 175 11.36 -3.71 -14.00
CA PHE A 175 9.92 -3.64 -14.19
C PHE A 175 9.60 -4.02 -15.62
N ASP A 176 8.98 -5.18 -15.81
CA ASP A 176 8.47 -5.64 -17.09
C ASP A 176 6.98 -5.32 -17.22
N TRP A 177 6.43 -5.21 -18.42
CA TRP A 177 5.08 -4.72 -18.63
C TRP A 177 4.33 -5.49 -19.70
N ASN A 178 3.10 -5.87 -19.39
CA ASN A 178 2.16 -6.39 -20.35
C ASN A 178 0.98 -5.40 -20.52
N PRO A 179 0.91 -4.64 -21.63
CA PRO A 179 -0.12 -3.63 -21.82
C PRO A 179 -1.53 -4.20 -21.99
N ASP A 180 -1.67 -5.45 -22.49
CA ASP A 180 -2.98 -6.08 -22.70
C ASP A 180 -3.65 -6.49 -21.40
N THR A 181 -2.86 -6.98 -20.44
CA THR A 181 -3.34 -7.41 -19.13
C THR A 181 -3.15 -6.37 -18.02
N ARG A 182 -2.32 -5.33 -18.30
CA ARG A 182 -1.89 -4.33 -17.31
C ARG A 182 -1.21 -4.95 -16.09
N ILE A 183 -0.49 -6.04 -16.33
CA ILE A 183 0.32 -6.70 -15.31
C ILE A 183 1.76 -6.20 -15.43
N MET A 184 2.22 -5.59 -14.35
CA MET A 184 3.63 -5.31 -14.11
C MET A 184 4.28 -6.54 -13.50
N MET A 185 5.50 -6.84 -13.93
CA MET A 185 6.35 -7.85 -13.31
C MET A 185 7.51 -7.13 -12.63
N PHE A 186 7.56 -7.19 -11.32
CA PHE A 186 8.64 -6.61 -10.54
C PHE A 186 9.63 -7.69 -10.12
N GLY A 187 10.91 -7.45 -10.35
CA GLY A 187 11.99 -8.28 -9.83
C GLY A 187 13.16 -7.41 -9.40
N ASN A 188 13.85 -7.83 -8.35
CA ASN A 188 15.05 -7.13 -7.87
C ASN A 188 16.17 -8.08 -7.50
N GLN A 189 17.37 -7.53 -7.42
CA GLN A 189 18.55 -8.18 -6.87
C GLN A 189 19.40 -7.15 -6.14
N ASP A 190 19.74 -7.47 -4.88
CA ASP A 190 20.53 -6.61 -4.02
C ASP A 190 22.00 -7.07 -4.01
N PHE A 191 22.90 -6.10 -3.93
CA PHE A 191 24.34 -6.31 -3.79
C PHE A 191 24.85 -5.52 -2.60
N ALA A 192 25.25 -6.22 -1.54
CA ALA A 192 25.80 -5.59 -0.35
C ALA A 192 27.13 -4.90 -0.66
N TYR A 193 27.39 -3.76 -0.03
CA TYR A 193 28.65 -3.07 -0.19
C TYR A 193 29.83 -3.90 0.35
N GLY A 194 30.91 -3.97 -0.44
CA GLY A 194 32.09 -4.77 -0.12
C GLY A 194 32.06 -6.20 -0.66
N GLU A 195 30.94 -6.65 -1.21
CA GLU A 195 30.85 -7.94 -1.90
C GLU A 195 31.24 -7.84 -3.38
N THR A 196 31.63 -8.97 -3.97
CA THR A 196 31.90 -9.02 -5.41
C THR A 196 30.58 -9.11 -6.17
N MET A 197 30.26 -8.08 -6.96
CA MET A 197 29.09 -8.09 -7.82
C MET A 197 29.23 -9.15 -8.91
N SER A 198 28.29 -10.08 -8.97
CA SER A 198 28.11 -10.98 -10.11
C SER A 198 27.19 -10.33 -11.17
N LYS A 199 27.12 -10.95 -12.37
CA LYS A 199 26.14 -10.51 -13.37
C LYS A 199 24.74 -10.66 -12.79
N PRO A 200 23.89 -9.60 -12.81
CA PRO A 200 22.52 -9.70 -12.34
C PRO A 200 21.71 -10.71 -13.19
N GLU A 201 20.97 -11.58 -12.52
CA GLU A 201 20.11 -12.58 -13.15
C GLU A 201 18.73 -12.57 -12.49
N ILE A 202 17.89 -11.61 -12.88
CA ILE A 202 16.49 -11.52 -12.44
C ILE A 202 15.64 -12.34 -13.41
N THR A 203 15.29 -13.56 -13.04
CA THR A 203 14.59 -14.53 -13.90
C THR A 203 13.09 -14.61 -13.64
N GLU A 204 12.67 -14.29 -12.41
CA GLU A 204 11.27 -14.31 -11.97
C GLU A 204 10.87 -12.94 -11.43
N GLY A 205 9.58 -12.62 -11.50
CA GLY A 205 9.05 -11.36 -11.00
C GLY A 205 7.67 -11.54 -10.35
N ASP A 206 7.34 -10.59 -9.51
CA ASP A 206 6.08 -10.46 -8.79
C ASP A 206 5.02 -9.86 -9.72
N PRO A 207 4.00 -10.63 -10.15
CA PRO A 207 2.96 -10.12 -11.01
C PRO A 207 2.03 -9.21 -10.20
N THR A 208 1.92 -7.95 -10.62
CA THR A 208 1.07 -6.94 -9.98
C THR A 208 0.18 -6.28 -11.04
N ARG A 209 -1.13 -6.27 -10.80
CA ARG A 209 -2.08 -5.49 -11.61
C ARG A 209 -1.95 -4.01 -11.24
N VAL A 210 -1.57 -3.19 -12.20
CA VAL A 210 -1.37 -1.75 -11.99
C VAL A 210 -2.54 -0.98 -12.59
N TYR A 211 -3.08 -0.03 -11.83
CA TYR A 211 -4.26 0.74 -12.19
C TYR A 211 -3.90 2.18 -12.59
N THR A 212 -4.54 2.68 -13.63
CA THR A 212 -4.52 4.12 -13.95
C THR A 212 -5.41 4.89 -12.98
N LEU A 213 -5.17 6.20 -12.88
CA LEU A 213 -6.03 7.08 -12.07
C LEU A 213 -7.49 7.03 -12.55
N ALA A 214 -7.72 6.93 -13.85
CA ALA A 214 -9.06 6.82 -14.43
C ALA A 214 -9.77 5.53 -14.01
N GLU A 215 -9.06 4.39 -13.99
CA GLU A 215 -9.62 3.11 -13.52
C GLU A 215 -9.95 3.16 -12.03
N ILE A 216 -9.03 3.69 -11.18
CA ILE A 216 -9.30 3.84 -9.75
C ILE A 216 -10.53 4.70 -9.51
N LYS A 217 -10.66 5.81 -10.23
CA LYS A 217 -11.84 6.68 -10.14
C LYS A 217 -13.12 5.91 -10.46
N GLU A 218 -13.16 5.17 -11.58
CA GLU A 218 -14.32 4.37 -11.98
C GLU A 218 -14.66 3.27 -10.95
N ILE A 219 -13.62 2.57 -10.43
CA ILE A 219 -13.78 1.54 -9.40
C ILE A 219 -14.41 2.12 -8.13
N MET A 220 -13.96 3.29 -7.69
CA MET A 220 -14.47 3.99 -6.51
C MET A 220 -15.91 4.48 -6.72
N GLU A 221 -16.20 5.12 -7.86
CA GLU A 221 -17.54 5.65 -8.18
C GLU A 221 -18.61 4.56 -8.21
N LYS A 222 -18.30 3.38 -8.75
CA LYS A 222 -19.18 2.21 -8.76
C LYS A 222 -19.54 1.70 -7.36
N ARG A 223 -18.75 2.07 -6.35
CA ARG A 223 -18.90 1.67 -4.94
C ARG A 223 -19.45 2.79 -4.04
N GLY A 224 -19.95 3.87 -4.65
CA GLY A 224 -20.49 5.00 -3.88
C GLY A 224 -19.41 5.86 -3.23
N MET A 225 -18.16 5.73 -3.67
CA MET A 225 -17.07 6.61 -3.26
C MET A 225 -16.83 7.70 -4.31
N GLU A 226 -16.22 8.79 -3.88
CA GLU A 226 -15.75 9.84 -4.78
C GLU A 226 -14.23 10.00 -4.65
N LEU A 227 -13.54 10.12 -5.77
CA LEU A 227 -12.14 10.50 -5.79
C LEU A 227 -12.05 12.01 -5.56
N ILE A 228 -11.32 12.43 -4.52
CA ILE A 228 -11.15 13.85 -4.15
C ILE A 228 -9.95 14.41 -4.87
N GLU A 229 -8.77 13.80 -4.69
CA GLU A 229 -7.49 14.26 -5.20
C GLU A 229 -6.57 13.07 -5.43
N ALA A 230 -5.55 13.25 -6.29
CA ALA A 230 -4.45 12.31 -6.45
C ALA A 230 -3.15 13.09 -6.61
N PHE A 231 -2.08 12.62 -5.95
CA PHE A 231 -0.79 13.29 -5.88
C PHE A 231 0.37 12.39 -6.31
N ALA A 232 1.48 13.01 -6.68
CA ALA A 232 2.77 12.35 -6.90
C ALA A 232 3.37 11.91 -5.56
N GLY A 233 2.95 10.75 -5.06
CA GLY A 233 3.31 10.27 -3.73
C GLY A 233 2.89 11.24 -2.62
N TYR A 234 3.67 11.31 -1.56
CA TYR A 234 3.43 12.16 -0.39
C TYR A 234 3.84 13.63 -0.64
N THR A 235 3.28 14.22 -1.71
CA THR A 235 3.52 15.60 -2.11
C THR A 235 2.20 16.34 -2.34
N LYS A 236 2.25 17.65 -2.58
CA LYS A 236 1.08 18.44 -3.03
C LYS A 236 1.05 18.64 -4.55
N ILE A 237 1.88 17.89 -5.29
CA ILE A 237 1.93 17.91 -6.75
C ILE A 237 0.88 16.94 -7.28
N PRO A 238 -0.04 17.35 -8.16
CA PRO A 238 -1.00 16.42 -8.76
C PRO A 238 -0.32 15.26 -9.48
N ALA A 239 -0.85 14.05 -9.31
CA ALA A 239 -0.33 12.85 -9.97
C ALA A 239 -0.42 12.96 -11.49
N SER A 240 0.59 12.47 -12.17
CA SER A 240 0.69 12.47 -13.63
C SER A 240 1.37 11.20 -14.16
N GLN A 241 1.39 11.04 -15.48
CA GLN A 241 2.14 9.96 -16.14
C GLN A 241 3.67 10.03 -15.95
N HIS A 242 4.18 11.07 -15.32
CA HIS A 242 5.62 11.24 -15.04
C HIS A 242 6.02 10.79 -13.63
N ASP A 243 5.03 10.42 -12.81
CA ASP A 243 5.24 10.05 -11.42
C ASP A 243 5.07 8.55 -11.26
N PHE A 244 6.13 7.88 -10.77
CA PHE A 244 6.14 6.42 -10.57
C PHE A 244 5.04 5.97 -9.59
N GLN A 245 4.81 6.78 -8.55
CA GLN A 245 3.87 6.49 -7.49
C GLN A 245 2.76 7.52 -7.44
N MET A 246 1.52 7.08 -7.21
CA MET A 246 0.38 7.95 -6.98
C MET A 246 -0.25 7.68 -5.62
N LEU A 247 -0.48 8.74 -4.86
CA LEU A 247 -1.28 8.73 -3.64
C LEU A 247 -2.69 9.20 -3.98
N VAL A 248 -3.66 8.32 -3.84
CA VAL A 248 -5.07 8.61 -4.18
C VAL A 248 -5.88 8.81 -2.91
N HIS A 249 -6.54 9.96 -2.80
CA HIS A 249 -7.46 10.31 -1.71
C HIS A 249 -8.90 10.27 -2.20
N SER A 250 -9.71 9.47 -1.55
CA SER A 250 -11.13 9.29 -1.87
C SER A 250 -12.00 9.35 -0.61
N ARG A 251 -13.33 9.45 -0.79
CA ARG A 251 -14.30 9.53 0.32
C ARG A 251 -15.55 8.71 0.01
N LYS A 252 -16.08 8.02 0.99
CA LYS A 252 -17.40 7.41 0.92
C LYS A 252 -18.47 8.50 0.92
N ARG A 253 -19.38 8.46 -0.05
CA ARG A 253 -20.48 9.41 -0.10
C ARG A 253 -21.41 9.23 1.09
N MET A 254 -21.97 10.33 1.57
CA MET A 254 -23.05 10.27 2.56
C MET A 254 -24.25 9.52 1.98
N ALA A 255 -24.85 8.62 2.75
CA ALA A 255 -26.16 8.09 2.37
C ALA A 255 -27.09 9.28 2.18
N ALA A 256 -27.80 9.35 1.04
CA ALA A 256 -28.80 10.38 0.84
C ALA A 256 -29.83 10.25 1.98
N GLU A 257 -30.06 11.33 2.71
CA GLU A 257 -31.19 11.38 3.64
C GLU A 257 -32.47 11.10 2.83
N VAL A 258 -33.13 10.00 3.15
CA VAL A 258 -34.36 9.55 2.49
C VAL A 258 -35.54 10.43 2.98
#